data_a8b0151eb446c65b3596b1eb74af915b
#
_entry.id   a8b0151eb446c65b3596b1eb74af915b
#
_cell.length_a   1.000
_cell.length_b   1.000
_cell.length_c   1.000
_cell.angle_alpha   90.00
_cell.angle_beta   90.00
_cell.angle_gamma   90.00
#
_symmetry.space_group_name_H-M   'P 1'
#
loop_
_entity.id
_entity.type
_entity.pdbx_description
1 polymer ?
#
loop_
_entity_poly.entity_id
_entity_poly.type
_entity_poly.pdbx_seq_one_letter_code
_entity_poly.pdbx_strand_id
1 'polypeptide(L)'
;MTPSDTRPARIDAQHWGWRHAGRAAWAVAGLDLHIEPGERVLLLGASGSGKSTLLHGLAGVLGGDEEGESTGALLIDGAPAAAARGRAGLVLQDPDSQVILARVGDDVAFGCENLGVPREQIWPRVHDALAAVGLDVPLDRPTKALSGGQKQRLALAGAVAMRPGLLLLDEPTANLDPAGVGEVVDAVKSVVDATGATLVVVEHRVEAWLGLVDRVIVLGAAEGGTTVMADGSPGAVLGRMGERLAAAGVWVPGFGPRHPSAPLVTDGERLLHADDLSIARVRRGRGVSDAAFAANIVASDIELRVRAGSVLAVTGPNGAGKSTLGLTLAGLIPPAAGAVHADPVLGQGLGADPMRWKSRELLTRIGTVFQDPEHQLLASTVRGELEIGPRALGLDEATMNARIEPLLERLRLDRLARANPYTLSGGEKRRLTVAAALATAPRMLVLDEPTFGQDSRTWAELVALLAELRDEGTGIVVVTHDDDVVRALHAERFVLGGAR
;
A
#
# COMPACT_ATOMS: atom_id res chain seq x y z
N MET A 1 1.65 -22.41 22.70
CA MET A 1 0.20 -22.75 22.55
C MET A 1 0.01 -24.23 22.74
N THR A 2 -0.86 -24.64 23.65
CA THR A 2 -1.23 -26.06 23.75
C THR A 2 -2.17 -26.41 22.61
N PRO A 3 -1.98 -27.52 21.87
CA PRO A 3 -2.73 -27.86 20.64
C PRO A 3 -4.23 -28.14 20.83
N SER A 4 -4.79 -28.02 22.02
CA SER A 4 -6.07 -28.64 22.37
C SER A 4 -7.33 -27.79 22.22
N ASP A 5 -7.23 -26.46 21.95
CA ASP A 5 -8.41 -25.57 22.00
C ASP A 5 -8.87 -24.97 20.66
N THR A 6 -8.03 -25.04 19.61
CA THR A 6 -8.36 -24.46 18.31
C THR A 6 -8.73 -25.57 17.32
N ARG A 7 -10.01 -25.74 17.03
CA ARG A 7 -10.43 -26.62 15.91
C ARG A 7 -10.39 -25.83 14.62
N PRO A 8 -9.71 -26.34 13.56
CA PRO A 8 -9.82 -25.76 12.22
C PRO A 8 -11.29 -25.61 11.80
N ALA A 9 -11.63 -24.54 11.14
CA ALA A 9 -13.01 -24.27 10.75
C ALA A 9 -13.27 -24.69 9.31
N ARG A 10 -14.49 -25.21 9.04
CA ARG A 10 -15.02 -25.45 7.70
C ARG A 10 -15.80 -24.23 7.23
N ILE A 11 -15.66 -23.89 5.95
CA ILE A 11 -16.41 -22.81 5.30
C ILE A 11 -17.32 -23.39 4.23
N ASP A 12 -18.59 -22.97 4.24
CA ASP A 12 -19.57 -23.28 3.21
C ASP A 12 -20.31 -22.00 2.79
N ALA A 13 -20.17 -21.58 1.54
CA ALA A 13 -21.03 -20.58 0.91
C ALA A 13 -22.00 -21.32 -0.04
N GLN A 14 -23.30 -21.08 0.11
CA GLN A 14 -24.37 -21.74 -0.64
C GLN A 14 -25.22 -20.65 -1.32
N HIS A 15 -24.98 -20.41 -2.61
CA HIS A 15 -25.61 -19.35 -3.39
C HIS A 15 -25.54 -17.99 -2.67
N TRP A 16 -24.45 -17.78 -1.90
CA TRP A 16 -24.31 -16.59 -1.06
C TRP A 16 -24.10 -15.33 -1.89
N GLY A 17 -24.76 -14.26 -1.46
CA GLY A 17 -24.59 -12.94 -2.02
C GLY A 17 -24.70 -11.85 -0.97
N TRP A 18 -24.03 -10.71 -1.26
CA TRP A 18 -24.08 -9.50 -0.46
C TRP A 18 -24.14 -8.26 -1.33
N ARG A 19 -25.06 -7.35 -1.02
CA ARG A 19 -25.21 -6.04 -1.63
C ARG A 19 -25.15 -4.96 -0.55
N HIS A 20 -24.15 -4.08 -0.64
CA HIS A 20 -24.04 -2.95 0.30
C HIS A 20 -25.20 -1.99 0.15
N ALA A 21 -25.65 -1.39 1.27
CA ALA A 21 -26.69 -0.39 1.29
C ALA A 21 -26.36 0.79 0.35
N GLY A 22 -27.36 1.28 -0.36
CA GLY A 22 -27.20 2.36 -1.33
C GLY A 22 -26.48 2.00 -2.64
N ARG A 23 -26.06 0.72 -2.82
CA ARG A 23 -25.50 0.23 -4.08
C ARG A 23 -26.54 -0.54 -4.89
N ALA A 24 -26.60 -0.29 -6.20
CA ALA A 24 -27.48 -1.03 -7.10
C ALA A 24 -26.92 -2.42 -7.46
N ALA A 25 -25.59 -2.53 -7.56
CA ALA A 25 -24.91 -3.77 -7.92
C ALA A 25 -24.56 -4.61 -6.69
N TRP A 26 -24.67 -5.92 -6.81
CA TRP A 26 -24.19 -6.88 -5.83
C TRP A 26 -22.66 -6.86 -5.79
N ALA A 27 -22.08 -6.88 -4.59
CA ALA A 27 -20.62 -7.04 -4.39
C ALA A 27 -20.22 -8.51 -4.57
N VAL A 28 -21.08 -9.41 -4.10
CA VAL A 28 -21.00 -10.86 -4.36
C VAL A 28 -22.42 -11.32 -4.68
N ALA A 29 -22.61 -12.21 -5.64
CA ALA A 29 -23.92 -12.73 -5.98
C ALA A 29 -23.85 -14.21 -6.37
N GLY A 30 -24.60 -15.06 -5.66
CA GLY A 30 -24.75 -16.47 -5.98
C GLY A 30 -23.47 -17.30 -5.86
N LEU A 31 -22.58 -16.95 -4.92
CA LEU A 31 -21.32 -17.67 -4.73
C LEU A 31 -21.55 -19.02 -4.06
N ASP A 32 -21.06 -20.08 -4.72
CA ASP A 32 -20.88 -21.41 -4.15
C ASP A 32 -19.41 -21.67 -3.90
N LEU A 33 -19.02 -21.93 -2.65
CA LEU A 33 -17.64 -22.13 -2.24
C LEU A 33 -17.58 -23.08 -1.03
N HIS A 34 -16.63 -24.01 -1.06
CA HIS A 34 -16.36 -24.91 0.05
C HIS A 34 -14.87 -24.94 0.36
N ILE A 35 -14.50 -24.80 1.66
CA ILE A 35 -13.13 -24.90 2.15
C ILE A 35 -13.12 -25.85 3.35
N GLU A 36 -12.27 -26.88 3.26
CA GLU A 36 -12.12 -27.90 4.31
C GLU A 36 -11.34 -27.38 5.52
N PRO A 37 -11.55 -27.95 6.71
CA PRO A 37 -10.78 -27.59 7.89
C PRO A 37 -9.27 -27.76 7.69
N GLY A 38 -8.50 -26.72 8.02
CA GLY A 38 -7.04 -26.71 7.94
C GLY A 38 -6.47 -26.42 6.55
N GLU A 39 -7.30 -26.24 5.51
CA GLU A 39 -6.81 -25.80 4.21
C GLU A 39 -6.21 -24.38 4.29
N ARG A 40 -5.17 -24.14 3.51
CA ARG A 40 -4.50 -22.83 3.35
C ARG A 40 -4.78 -22.30 1.95
N VAL A 41 -5.71 -21.38 1.88
CA VAL A 41 -6.28 -20.90 0.61
C VAL A 41 -5.79 -19.50 0.29
N LEU A 42 -5.26 -19.32 -0.93
CA LEU A 42 -5.03 -18.01 -1.52
C LEU A 42 -6.21 -17.65 -2.42
N LEU A 43 -6.90 -16.57 -2.09
CA LEU A 43 -8.08 -16.08 -2.82
C LEU A 43 -7.67 -14.95 -3.76
N LEU A 44 -7.74 -15.19 -5.05
CA LEU A 44 -7.36 -14.27 -6.11
C LEU A 44 -8.58 -13.78 -6.91
N GLY A 45 -8.39 -12.73 -7.69
CA GLY A 45 -9.39 -12.17 -8.59
C GLY A 45 -9.18 -10.68 -8.83
N ALA A 46 -9.83 -10.14 -9.83
CA ALA A 46 -9.78 -8.71 -10.16
C ALA A 46 -10.23 -7.83 -8.98
N SER A 47 -9.80 -6.57 -8.96
CA SER A 47 -10.36 -5.57 -8.05
C SER A 47 -11.89 -5.50 -8.22
N GLY A 48 -12.62 -5.47 -7.12
CA GLY A 48 -14.09 -5.48 -7.13
C GLY A 48 -14.74 -6.85 -7.37
N SER A 49 -13.99 -7.96 -7.39
CA SER A 49 -14.57 -9.31 -7.53
C SER A 49 -15.22 -9.87 -6.25
N GLY A 50 -15.30 -9.07 -5.16
CA GLY A 50 -15.97 -9.45 -3.93
C GLY A 50 -15.11 -10.17 -2.88
N LYS A 51 -13.78 -10.23 -3.05
CA LYS A 51 -12.86 -10.93 -2.12
C LYS A 51 -12.96 -10.40 -0.69
N SER A 52 -12.75 -9.10 -0.50
CA SER A 52 -12.83 -8.45 0.83
C SER A 52 -14.25 -8.55 1.41
N THR A 53 -15.29 -8.45 0.57
CA THR A 53 -16.69 -8.66 1.01
C THR A 53 -16.90 -10.08 1.53
N LEU A 54 -16.32 -11.08 0.86
CA LEU A 54 -16.38 -12.47 1.35
C LEU A 54 -15.65 -12.62 2.70
N LEU A 55 -14.45 -12.05 2.84
CA LEU A 55 -13.72 -12.09 4.12
C LEU A 55 -14.51 -11.40 5.24
N HIS A 56 -15.07 -10.23 4.98
CA HIS A 56 -15.93 -9.53 5.95
C HIS A 56 -17.18 -10.33 6.31
N GLY A 57 -17.81 -11.00 5.33
CA GLY A 57 -18.92 -11.91 5.57
C GLY A 57 -18.54 -13.06 6.49
N LEU A 58 -17.40 -13.72 6.22
CA LEU A 58 -16.85 -14.79 7.04
C LEU A 58 -16.46 -14.34 8.45
N ALA A 59 -15.94 -13.11 8.57
CA ALA A 59 -15.62 -12.54 9.88
C ALA A 59 -16.88 -12.15 10.69
N GLY A 60 -18.07 -12.18 10.07
CA GLY A 60 -19.32 -11.76 10.70
C GLY A 60 -19.42 -10.27 10.98
N VAL A 61 -18.64 -9.45 10.23
CA VAL A 61 -18.63 -7.98 10.39
C VAL A 61 -19.47 -7.25 9.34
N LEU A 62 -20.06 -7.98 8.39
CA LEU A 62 -21.11 -7.41 7.56
C LEU A 62 -22.37 -7.30 8.41
N GLY A 63 -22.85 -6.07 8.55
CA GLY A 63 -23.88 -5.69 9.49
C GLY A 63 -25.28 -6.18 9.13
N GLY A 64 -26.28 -5.64 9.88
CA GLY A 64 -27.67 -5.94 9.67
C GLY A 64 -28.27 -5.24 8.44
N ASP A 65 -29.60 -5.23 8.39
CA ASP A 65 -30.42 -4.74 7.27
C ASP A 65 -30.13 -3.28 6.86
N GLU A 66 -29.55 -2.48 7.76
CA GLU A 66 -29.14 -1.08 7.47
C GLU A 66 -27.85 -0.96 6.69
N GLU A 67 -26.96 -1.99 6.73
CA GLU A 67 -25.66 -1.98 6.04
C GLU A 67 -25.69 -2.69 4.69
N GLY A 68 -26.68 -3.57 4.47
CA GLY A 68 -26.79 -4.28 3.21
C GLY A 68 -27.85 -5.37 3.19
N GLU A 69 -27.86 -6.13 2.12
CA GLU A 69 -28.78 -7.22 1.85
C GLU A 69 -27.98 -8.49 1.57
N SER A 70 -28.38 -9.59 2.21
CA SER A 70 -27.77 -10.91 2.04
C SER A 70 -28.72 -11.89 1.37
N THR A 71 -28.19 -12.78 0.53
CA THR A 71 -28.92 -13.91 -0.06
C THR A 71 -28.15 -15.21 0.14
N GLY A 72 -28.83 -16.34 0.09
CA GLY A 72 -28.22 -17.65 0.31
C GLY A 72 -27.72 -17.84 1.74
N ALA A 73 -26.67 -18.64 1.92
CA ALA A 73 -26.08 -18.91 3.23
C ALA A 73 -24.55 -18.84 3.19
N LEU A 74 -23.95 -18.22 4.23
CA LEU A 74 -22.52 -18.24 4.50
C LEU A 74 -22.30 -18.84 5.88
N LEU A 75 -21.68 -20.02 5.93
CA LEU A 75 -21.59 -20.84 7.13
C LEU A 75 -20.14 -21.09 7.54
N ILE A 76 -19.90 -21.08 8.85
CA ILE A 76 -18.67 -21.60 9.48
C ILE A 76 -19.08 -22.77 10.39
N ASP A 77 -18.51 -23.94 10.16
CA ASP A 77 -18.83 -25.16 10.89
C ASP A 77 -20.35 -25.49 10.88
N GLY A 78 -21.07 -25.13 9.82
CA GLY A 78 -22.50 -25.29 9.65
C GLY A 78 -23.39 -24.27 10.36
N ALA A 79 -22.81 -23.30 11.08
CA ALA A 79 -23.53 -22.17 11.67
C ALA A 79 -23.39 -20.90 10.81
N PRO A 80 -24.38 -19.99 10.77
CA PRO A 80 -24.24 -18.71 10.07
C PRO A 80 -23.00 -17.95 10.54
N ALA A 81 -22.18 -17.46 9.62
CA ALA A 81 -20.93 -16.75 9.92
C ALA A 81 -21.15 -15.56 10.88
N ALA A 82 -22.26 -14.82 10.71
CA ALA A 82 -22.62 -13.71 11.59
C ALA A 82 -22.88 -14.12 13.06
N ALA A 83 -23.24 -15.39 13.29
CA ALA A 83 -23.44 -15.94 14.63
C ALA A 83 -22.18 -16.60 15.21
N ALA A 84 -21.16 -16.84 14.40
CA ALA A 84 -19.95 -17.58 14.77
C ALA A 84 -18.85 -16.66 15.35
N ARG A 85 -19.21 -15.73 16.24
CA ARG A 85 -18.27 -14.76 16.85
C ARG A 85 -17.08 -15.46 17.50
N GLY A 86 -15.87 -14.96 17.22
CA GLY A 86 -14.61 -15.48 17.74
C GLY A 86 -14.12 -16.75 17.01
N ARG A 87 -14.88 -17.33 16.08
CA ARG A 87 -14.43 -18.45 15.24
C ARG A 87 -13.48 -18.00 14.13
N ALA A 88 -13.64 -16.77 13.65
CA ALA A 88 -12.78 -16.13 12.66
C ALA A 88 -12.00 -14.98 13.28
N GLY A 89 -10.70 -14.90 12.98
CA GLY A 89 -9.84 -13.74 13.21
C GLY A 89 -9.59 -13.05 11.87
N LEU A 90 -9.85 -11.75 11.79
CA LEU A 90 -9.67 -10.96 10.59
C LEU A 90 -8.51 -9.97 10.77
N VAL A 91 -7.61 -9.92 9.78
CA VAL A 91 -6.54 -8.92 9.65
C VAL A 91 -6.79 -8.16 8.36
N LEU A 92 -6.88 -6.83 8.46
CA LEU A 92 -7.18 -5.93 7.34
C LEU A 92 -5.90 -5.42 6.66
N GLN A 93 -6.07 -4.83 5.49
CA GLN A 93 -5.01 -4.24 4.67
C GLN A 93 -4.25 -3.11 5.39
N ASP A 94 -4.98 -2.22 6.08
CA ASP A 94 -4.39 -1.10 6.79
C ASP A 94 -4.25 -1.42 8.28
N PRO A 95 -3.00 -1.64 8.77
CA PRO A 95 -2.78 -1.95 10.17
C PRO A 95 -3.07 -0.77 11.11
N ASP A 96 -2.98 0.48 10.64
CA ASP A 96 -3.29 1.65 11.47
C ASP A 96 -4.78 1.73 11.82
N SER A 97 -5.65 1.28 10.94
CA SER A 97 -7.10 1.21 11.18
C SER A 97 -7.50 0.13 12.19
N GLN A 98 -6.63 -0.85 12.45
CA GLN A 98 -6.88 -1.95 13.40
C GLN A 98 -6.31 -1.71 14.79
N VAL A 99 -5.38 -0.75 14.95
CA VAL A 99 -4.85 -0.38 16.26
C VAL A 99 -5.90 0.42 17.04
N ILE A 100 -6.43 -0.18 18.09
CA ILE A 100 -7.53 0.37 18.91
C ILE A 100 -6.98 1.03 20.16
N LEU A 101 -6.02 0.40 20.84
CA LEU A 101 -5.50 0.84 22.11
C LEU A 101 -4.07 1.37 22.03
N ALA A 102 -3.70 2.19 23.02
CA ALA A 102 -2.44 2.93 23.00
C ALA A 102 -1.20 2.08 23.33
N ARG A 103 -1.37 0.88 23.89
CA ARG A 103 -0.29 -0.01 24.32
C ARG A 103 -0.42 -1.37 23.69
N VAL A 104 0.70 -1.97 23.33
CA VAL A 104 0.79 -3.28 22.67
C VAL A 104 0.01 -4.37 23.40
N GLY A 105 0.25 -4.52 24.72
CA GLY A 105 -0.40 -5.59 25.49
C GLY A 105 -1.92 -5.42 25.58
N ASP A 106 -2.36 -4.18 25.79
CA ASP A 106 -3.79 -3.87 25.89
C ASP A 106 -4.50 -4.10 24.54
N ASP A 107 -3.85 -3.72 23.44
CA ASP A 107 -4.40 -3.87 22.08
C ASP A 107 -4.59 -5.35 21.71
N VAL A 108 -3.61 -6.21 22.01
CA VAL A 108 -3.73 -7.67 21.80
C VAL A 108 -4.78 -8.30 22.73
N ALA A 109 -4.92 -7.81 23.98
CA ALA A 109 -5.90 -8.30 24.94
C ALA A 109 -7.35 -7.98 24.57
N PHE A 110 -7.57 -6.89 23.81
CA PHE A 110 -8.89 -6.32 23.51
C PHE A 110 -9.89 -7.36 22.93
N GLY A 111 -9.45 -8.17 21.96
CA GLY A 111 -10.29 -9.22 21.39
C GLY A 111 -10.70 -10.29 22.39
N CYS A 112 -9.78 -10.66 23.28
CA CYS A 112 -10.06 -11.64 24.35
C CYS A 112 -11.09 -11.09 25.35
N GLU A 113 -10.96 -9.80 25.73
CA GLU A 113 -11.90 -9.13 26.63
C GLU A 113 -13.31 -9.08 26.04
N ASN A 114 -13.45 -8.73 24.76
CA ASN A 114 -14.72 -8.69 24.06
C ASN A 114 -15.40 -10.09 23.93
N LEU A 115 -14.61 -11.16 23.92
CA LEU A 115 -15.11 -12.53 23.91
C LEU A 115 -15.39 -13.06 25.33
N GLY A 116 -15.18 -12.26 26.37
CA GLY A 116 -15.41 -12.69 27.77
C GLY A 116 -14.42 -13.76 28.25
N VAL A 117 -13.20 -13.80 27.68
CA VAL A 117 -12.15 -14.74 28.15
C VAL A 117 -11.83 -14.43 29.62
N PRO A 118 -11.75 -15.45 30.50
CA PRO A 118 -11.39 -15.27 31.90
C PRO A 118 -10.05 -14.52 32.05
N ARG A 119 -10.03 -13.54 32.96
CA ARG A 119 -8.89 -12.61 33.13
C ARG A 119 -7.55 -13.34 33.32
N GLU A 120 -7.55 -14.45 34.03
CA GLU A 120 -6.36 -15.28 34.27
C GLU A 120 -5.80 -15.93 33.00
N GLN A 121 -6.60 -16.04 31.93
CA GLN A 121 -6.19 -16.60 30.64
C GLN A 121 -5.76 -15.54 29.63
N ILE A 122 -6.16 -14.27 29.79
CA ILE A 122 -5.90 -13.22 28.79
C ILE A 122 -4.38 -13.00 28.63
N TRP A 123 -3.68 -12.71 29.72
CA TRP A 123 -2.24 -12.40 29.62
C TRP A 123 -1.38 -13.56 29.12
N PRO A 124 -1.59 -14.82 29.54
CA PRO A 124 -0.96 -15.96 28.86
C PRO A 124 -1.21 -16.02 27.35
N ARG A 125 -2.45 -15.78 26.89
CA ARG A 125 -2.77 -15.73 25.46
C ARG A 125 -2.09 -14.57 24.74
N VAL A 126 -1.99 -13.40 25.37
CA VAL A 126 -1.28 -12.23 24.83
C VAL A 126 0.21 -12.55 24.61
N HIS A 127 0.87 -13.12 25.63
CA HIS A 127 2.28 -13.53 25.50
C HIS A 127 2.49 -14.58 24.43
N ASP A 128 1.67 -15.62 24.42
CA ASP A 128 1.72 -16.68 23.42
C ASP A 128 1.53 -16.14 21.99
N ALA A 129 0.57 -15.21 21.80
CA ALA A 129 0.28 -14.64 20.50
C ALA A 129 1.42 -13.73 20.01
N LEU A 130 1.96 -12.87 20.88
CA LEU A 130 3.11 -12.01 20.53
C LEU A 130 4.34 -12.85 20.17
N ALA A 131 4.60 -13.92 20.92
CA ALA A 131 5.70 -14.85 20.62
C ALA A 131 5.48 -15.58 19.28
N ALA A 132 4.24 -16.03 19.01
CA ALA A 132 3.89 -16.75 17.76
C ALA A 132 4.10 -15.89 16.51
N VAL A 133 3.86 -14.57 16.61
CA VAL A 133 4.07 -13.64 15.49
C VAL A 133 5.48 -13.00 15.48
N GLY A 134 6.37 -13.42 16.37
CA GLY A 134 7.73 -12.89 16.48
C GLY A 134 7.80 -11.38 16.81
N LEU A 135 6.83 -10.86 17.58
CA LEU A 135 6.82 -9.47 18.01
C LEU A 135 7.35 -9.35 19.45
N ASP A 136 8.66 -9.27 19.57
CA ASP A 136 9.35 -9.11 20.86
C ASP A 136 9.48 -7.62 21.22
N VAL A 137 8.48 -7.10 21.90
CA VAL A 137 8.43 -5.71 22.38
C VAL A 137 7.77 -5.65 23.77
N PRO A 138 8.11 -4.65 24.62
CA PRO A 138 7.44 -4.45 25.90
C PRO A 138 5.92 -4.26 25.74
N LEU A 139 5.12 -4.86 26.63
CA LEU A 139 3.65 -4.76 26.58
C LEU A 139 3.13 -3.32 26.75
N ASP A 140 3.86 -2.48 27.45
CA ASP A 140 3.55 -1.07 27.68
C ASP A 140 4.05 -0.15 26.57
N ARG A 141 4.75 -0.70 25.55
CA ARG A 141 5.22 0.08 24.40
C ARG A 141 4.04 0.75 23.68
N PRO A 142 4.15 2.06 23.38
CA PRO A 142 3.11 2.76 22.62
C PRO A 142 2.96 2.16 21.20
N THR A 143 1.74 1.83 20.80
CA THR A 143 1.42 1.28 19.48
C THR A 143 1.83 2.23 18.35
N LYS A 144 1.77 3.54 18.58
CA LYS A 144 2.24 4.57 17.64
C LYS A 144 3.75 4.53 17.37
N ALA A 145 4.53 3.89 18.24
CA ALA A 145 5.98 3.75 18.08
C ALA A 145 6.39 2.49 17.29
N LEU A 146 5.43 1.72 16.80
CA LEU A 146 5.65 0.53 15.97
C LEU A 146 5.81 0.92 14.50
N SER A 147 6.66 0.17 13.78
CA SER A 147 6.73 0.21 12.32
C SER A 147 5.50 -0.43 11.68
N GLY A 148 5.27 -0.21 10.36
CA GLY A 148 4.15 -0.82 9.64
C GLY A 148 4.13 -2.35 9.76
N GLY A 149 5.26 -3.04 9.55
CA GLY A 149 5.35 -4.48 9.73
C GLY A 149 5.13 -4.94 11.19
N GLN A 150 5.57 -4.15 12.17
CA GLN A 150 5.28 -4.43 13.58
C GLN A 150 3.79 -4.25 13.91
N LYS A 151 3.12 -3.23 13.35
CA LYS A 151 1.67 -3.04 13.51
C LYS A 151 0.87 -4.17 12.85
N GLN A 152 1.31 -4.64 11.69
CA GLN A 152 0.67 -5.78 11.02
C GLN A 152 0.80 -7.06 11.87
N ARG A 153 1.97 -7.31 12.44
CA ARG A 153 2.15 -8.43 13.38
C ARG A 153 1.38 -8.24 14.68
N LEU A 154 1.21 -7.00 15.15
CA LEU A 154 0.34 -6.69 16.28
C LEU A 154 -1.12 -7.03 15.99
N ALA A 155 -1.66 -6.64 14.82
CA ALA A 155 -3.01 -6.99 14.39
C ALA A 155 -3.18 -8.52 14.29
N LEU A 156 -2.19 -9.21 13.72
CA LEU A 156 -2.17 -10.68 13.68
C LEU A 156 -2.14 -11.29 15.09
N ALA A 157 -1.35 -10.75 16.03
CA ALA A 157 -1.32 -11.20 17.41
C ALA A 157 -2.68 -11.04 18.09
N GLY A 158 -3.36 -9.90 17.89
CA GLY A 158 -4.72 -9.65 18.38
C GLY A 158 -5.72 -10.69 17.88
N ALA A 159 -5.66 -11.00 16.58
CA ALA A 159 -6.49 -12.05 15.99
C ALA A 159 -6.18 -13.45 16.57
N VAL A 160 -4.90 -13.80 16.71
CA VAL A 160 -4.44 -15.11 17.20
C VAL A 160 -4.73 -15.30 18.69
N ALA A 161 -4.67 -14.26 19.53
CA ALA A 161 -4.98 -14.32 20.95
C ALA A 161 -6.40 -14.79 21.24
N MET A 162 -7.33 -14.53 20.32
CA MET A 162 -8.71 -15.03 20.39
C MET A 162 -8.82 -16.56 20.15
N ARG A 163 -7.75 -17.21 19.66
CA ARG A 163 -7.69 -18.63 19.28
C ARG A 163 -8.75 -19.00 18.22
N PRO A 164 -8.79 -18.32 17.09
CA PRO A 164 -9.78 -18.60 16.05
C PRO A 164 -9.49 -19.94 15.34
N GLY A 165 -10.54 -20.59 14.84
CA GLY A 165 -10.42 -21.76 13.95
C GLY A 165 -10.21 -21.37 12.49
N LEU A 166 -10.46 -20.11 12.13
CA LEU A 166 -10.33 -19.52 10.81
C LEU A 166 -9.53 -18.22 10.89
N LEU A 167 -8.45 -18.13 10.12
CA LEU A 167 -7.67 -16.91 9.98
C LEU A 167 -7.93 -16.31 8.60
N LEU A 168 -8.41 -15.08 8.60
CA LEU A 168 -8.75 -14.30 7.40
C LEU A 168 -7.78 -13.13 7.28
N LEU A 169 -7.09 -13.02 6.15
CA LEU A 169 -6.11 -11.97 5.91
C LEU A 169 -6.47 -11.23 4.61
N ASP A 170 -6.78 -9.94 4.73
CA ASP A 170 -7.09 -9.09 3.57
C ASP A 170 -5.89 -8.21 3.24
N GLU A 171 -5.13 -8.59 2.22
CA GLU A 171 -3.91 -7.94 1.74
C GLU A 171 -2.91 -7.57 2.86
N PRO A 172 -2.53 -8.54 3.74
CA PRO A 172 -1.75 -8.25 4.94
C PRO A 172 -0.33 -7.75 4.66
N THR A 173 0.14 -7.83 3.42
CA THR A 173 1.49 -7.39 3.04
C THR A 173 1.50 -6.16 2.11
N ALA A 174 0.34 -5.60 1.77
CA ALA A 174 0.21 -4.53 0.77
C ALA A 174 1.01 -3.26 1.10
N ASN A 175 1.21 -2.96 2.39
CA ASN A 175 1.84 -1.73 2.87
C ASN A 175 3.22 -1.97 3.50
N LEU A 176 3.92 -3.04 3.10
CA LEU A 176 5.19 -3.43 3.70
C LEU A 176 6.34 -3.42 2.69
N ASP A 177 7.53 -3.16 3.20
CA ASP A 177 8.76 -3.38 2.44
C ASP A 177 9.07 -4.88 2.30
N PRO A 178 9.98 -5.30 1.42
CA PRO A 178 10.26 -6.71 1.18
C PRO A 178 10.67 -7.49 2.44
N ALA A 179 11.36 -6.85 3.39
CA ALA A 179 11.74 -7.49 4.66
C ALA A 179 10.50 -7.69 5.55
N GLY A 180 9.65 -6.66 5.66
CA GLY A 180 8.39 -6.74 6.39
C GLY A 180 7.40 -7.76 5.80
N VAL A 181 7.37 -7.92 4.48
CA VAL A 181 6.60 -8.99 3.82
C VAL A 181 7.06 -10.36 4.31
N GLY A 182 8.37 -10.64 4.29
CA GLY A 182 8.93 -11.90 4.79
C GLY A 182 8.54 -12.15 6.25
N GLU A 183 8.72 -11.14 7.12
CA GLU A 183 8.38 -11.24 8.55
C GLU A 183 6.90 -11.58 8.79
N VAL A 184 5.98 -11.00 8.02
CA VAL A 184 4.53 -11.28 8.16
C VAL A 184 4.18 -12.67 7.65
N VAL A 185 4.72 -13.08 6.49
CA VAL A 185 4.48 -14.43 5.95
C VAL A 185 5.01 -15.52 6.91
N ASP A 186 6.21 -15.33 7.47
CA ASP A 186 6.80 -16.24 8.44
C ASP A 186 5.98 -16.30 9.74
N ALA A 187 5.45 -15.15 10.20
CA ALA A 187 4.57 -15.08 11.35
C ALA A 187 3.26 -15.86 11.10
N VAL A 188 2.62 -15.65 9.95
CA VAL A 188 1.40 -16.39 9.57
C VAL A 188 1.70 -17.89 9.46
N LYS A 189 2.82 -18.27 8.85
CA LYS A 189 3.26 -19.65 8.76
C LYS A 189 3.42 -20.28 10.14
N SER A 190 4.12 -19.62 11.06
CA SER A 190 4.30 -20.08 12.43
C SER A 190 2.97 -20.30 13.14
N VAL A 191 2.02 -19.37 12.98
CA VAL A 191 0.68 -19.46 13.58
C VAL A 191 -0.10 -20.64 13.02
N VAL A 192 -0.21 -20.78 11.70
CA VAL A 192 -1.03 -21.87 11.11
C VAL A 192 -0.41 -23.25 11.32
N ASP A 193 0.93 -23.37 11.32
CA ASP A 193 1.62 -24.62 11.64
C ASP A 193 1.39 -25.03 13.10
N ALA A 194 1.34 -24.06 14.02
CA ALA A 194 1.13 -24.35 15.46
C ALA A 194 -0.34 -24.64 15.82
N THR A 195 -1.30 -24.01 15.12
CA THR A 195 -2.73 -24.07 15.45
C THR A 195 -3.52 -25.04 14.59
N GLY A 196 -3.06 -25.30 13.38
CA GLY A 196 -3.81 -26.00 12.35
C GLY A 196 -5.02 -25.23 11.83
N ALA A 197 -5.17 -23.95 12.16
CA ALA A 197 -6.31 -23.12 11.74
C ALA A 197 -6.42 -23.08 10.21
N THR A 198 -7.65 -23.05 9.72
CA THR A 198 -7.93 -22.78 8.30
C THR A 198 -7.50 -21.37 7.96
N LEU A 199 -6.80 -21.20 6.83
CA LEU A 199 -6.30 -19.91 6.37
C LEU A 199 -6.99 -19.52 5.06
N VAL A 200 -7.51 -18.28 5.00
CA VAL A 200 -7.88 -17.65 3.73
C VAL A 200 -7.15 -16.31 3.64
N VAL A 201 -6.29 -16.18 2.67
CA VAL A 201 -5.53 -14.93 2.41
C VAL A 201 -5.91 -14.36 1.05
N VAL A 202 -6.24 -13.09 1.02
CA VAL A 202 -6.40 -12.30 -0.20
C VAL A 202 -5.11 -11.53 -0.41
N GLU A 203 -4.52 -11.65 -1.59
CA GLU A 203 -3.30 -10.92 -1.93
C GLU A 203 -3.21 -10.61 -3.42
N HIS A 204 -2.50 -9.53 -3.73
CA HIS A 204 -2.13 -9.19 -5.10
C HIS A 204 -0.75 -9.71 -5.46
N ARG A 205 0.20 -9.75 -4.53
CA ARG A 205 1.56 -10.29 -4.72
C ARG A 205 1.61 -11.76 -4.32
N VAL A 206 1.32 -12.62 -5.28
CA VAL A 206 1.15 -14.07 -5.08
C VAL A 206 2.43 -14.77 -4.61
N GLU A 207 3.61 -14.32 -5.10
CA GLU A 207 4.89 -15.02 -4.93
C GLU A 207 5.25 -15.30 -3.47
N ALA A 208 5.06 -14.32 -2.58
CA ALA A 208 5.39 -14.46 -1.17
C ALA A 208 4.60 -15.56 -0.45
N TRP A 209 3.41 -15.91 -0.96
CA TRP A 209 2.48 -16.84 -0.33
C TRP A 209 2.53 -18.26 -0.88
N LEU A 210 3.17 -18.47 -2.06
CA LEU A 210 3.18 -19.78 -2.75
C LEU A 210 3.79 -20.91 -1.92
N GLY A 211 4.73 -20.61 -1.03
CA GLY A 211 5.32 -21.59 -0.12
C GLY A 211 4.47 -21.95 1.09
N LEU A 212 3.37 -21.23 1.32
CA LEU A 212 2.50 -21.40 2.48
C LEU A 212 1.14 -22.01 2.12
N VAL A 213 0.61 -21.72 0.93
CA VAL A 213 -0.76 -22.08 0.53
C VAL A 213 -0.80 -23.39 -0.24
N ASP A 214 -1.84 -24.19 0.02
CA ASP A 214 -2.09 -25.49 -0.62
C ASP A 214 -3.02 -25.36 -1.84
N ARG A 215 -3.88 -24.34 -1.83
CA ARG A 215 -4.96 -24.14 -2.80
C ARG A 215 -5.10 -22.70 -3.21
N VAL A 216 -5.35 -22.47 -4.48
CA VAL A 216 -5.65 -21.15 -5.04
C VAL A 216 -7.07 -21.19 -5.60
N ILE A 217 -7.89 -20.22 -5.18
CA ILE A 217 -9.25 -20.01 -5.67
C ILE A 217 -9.29 -18.64 -6.37
N VAL A 218 -9.82 -18.61 -7.59
CA VAL A 218 -9.95 -17.38 -8.37
C VAL A 218 -11.42 -16.99 -8.45
N LEU A 219 -11.78 -15.86 -7.86
CA LEU A 219 -13.11 -15.27 -8.01
C LEU A 219 -13.19 -14.36 -9.24
N GLY A 220 -14.31 -14.39 -9.90
CA GLY A 220 -14.59 -13.51 -11.03
C GLY A 220 -16.07 -13.25 -11.23
N ALA A 221 -16.38 -12.24 -12.06
CA ALA A 221 -17.75 -11.96 -12.45
C ALA A 221 -18.20 -12.92 -13.57
N ALA A 222 -19.44 -13.41 -13.46
CA ALA A 222 -20.15 -14.14 -14.50
C ALA A 222 -21.49 -13.45 -14.81
N GLU A 223 -22.17 -13.86 -15.88
CA GLU A 223 -23.54 -13.41 -16.12
C GLU A 223 -24.43 -13.82 -14.94
N GLY A 224 -24.87 -12.79 -14.19
CA GLY A 224 -25.75 -12.97 -13.04
C GLY A 224 -25.07 -13.13 -11.66
N GLY A 225 -23.74 -13.03 -11.55
CA GLY A 225 -23.15 -13.15 -10.21
C GLY A 225 -21.64 -13.27 -10.13
N THR A 226 -21.18 -13.68 -8.95
CA THR A 226 -19.78 -14.01 -8.66
C THR A 226 -19.60 -15.53 -8.80
N THR A 227 -18.54 -15.95 -9.46
CA THR A 227 -18.24 -17.36 -9.67
C THR A 227 -16.79 -17.70 -9.33
N VAL A 228 -16.56 -18.97 -8.99
CA VAL A 228 -15.22 -19.55 -8.92
C VAL A 228 -14.76 -19.87 -10.33
N MET A 229 -13.82 -19.09 -10.86
CA MET A 229 -13.29 -19.24 -12.22
C MET A 229 -12.22 -20.31 -12.32
N ALA A 230 -11.48 -20.53 -11.26
CA ALA A 230 -10.49 -21.58 -11.15
C ALA A 230 -10.30 -21.95 -9.68
N ASP A 231 -9.99 -23.22 -9.46
CA ASP A 231 -9.76 -23.82 -8.15
C ASP A 231 -8.76 -24.98 -8.30
N GLY A 232 -7.81 -25.08 -7.39
CA GLY A 232 -6.81 -26.15 -7.39
C GLY A 232 -5.47 -25.75 -6.80
N SER A 233 -4.45 -26.58 -7.01
CA SER A 233 -3.10 -26.29 -6.53
C SER A 233 -2.51 -25.02 -7.18
N PRO A 234 -1.63 -24.28 -6.48
CA PRO A 234 -1.04 -23.04 -6.99
C PRO A 234 -0.46 -23.19 -8.40
N GLY A 235 0.37 -24.23 -8.64
CA GLY A 235 0.98 -24.45 -9.94
C GLY A 235 -0.04 -24.70 -11.06
N ALA A 236 -1.10 -25.45 -10.78
CA ALA A 236 -2.13 -25.76 -11.78
C ALA A 236 -3.00 -24.53 -12.12
N VAL A 237 -3.36 -23.72 -11.13
CA VAL A 237 -4.18 -22.53 -11.33
C VAL A 237 -3.36 -21.41 -12.01
N LEU A 238 -2.17 -21.12 -11.50
CA LEU A 238 -1.32 -20.06 -12.07
C LEU A 238 -0.84 -20.41 -13.48
N GLY A 239 -0.54 -21.67 -13.76
CA GLY A 239 -0.17 -22.12 -15.12
C GLY A 239 -1.30 -21.93 -16.14
N ARG A 240 -2.56 -22.14 -15.74
CA ARG A 240 -3.73 -21.96 -16.64
C ARG A 240 -4.24 -20.52 -16.73
N MET A 241 -4.18 -19.80 -15.63
CA MET A 241 -4.83 -18.50 -15.45
C MET A 241 -3.85 -17.33 -15.32
N GLY A 242 -2.53 -17.59 -15.29
CA GLY A 242 -1.51 -16.59 -14.97
C GLY A 242 -1.59 -15.35 -15.83
N GLU A 243 -1.69 -15.49 -17.15
CA GLU A 243 -1.83 -14.36 -18.07
C GLU A 243 -3.12 -13.57 -17.83
N ARG A 244 -4.25 -14.28 -17.62
CA ARG A 244 -5.53 -13.65 -17.34
C ARG A 244 -5.57 -12.94 -16.00
N LEU A 245 -4.95 -13.52 -14.98
CA LEU A 245 -4.80 -12.91 -13.67
C LEU A 245 -3.92 -11.67 -13.72
N ALA A 246 -2.80 -11.74 -14.43
CA ALA A 246 -1.92 -10.59 -14.66
C ALA A 246 -2.64 -9.45 -15.39
N ALA A 247 -3.42 -9.78 -16.45
CA ALA A 247 -4.27 -8.80 -17.13
C ALA A 247 -5.37 -8.21 -16.23
N ALA A 248 -5.78 -8.93 -15.19
CA ALA A 248 -6.74 -8.48 -14.19
C ALA A 248 -6.11 -7.73 -13.00
N GLY A 249 -4.79 -7.52 -13.01
CA GLY A 249 -4.07 -6.75 -12.00
C GLY A 249 -3.39 -7.58 -10.90
N VAL A 250 -3.39 -8.90 -10.98
CA VAL A 250 -2.69 -9.75 -10.01
C VAL A 250 -1.21 -9.88 -10.39
N TRP A 251 -0.31 -9.76 -9.41
CA TRP A 251 1.11 -10.00 -9.60
C TRP A 251 1.40 -11.51 -9.62
N VAL A 252 1.52 -12.07 -10.81
CA VAL A 252 1.76 -13.50 -11.00
C VAL A 252 3.21 -13.73 -11.42
N PRO A 253 3.98 -14.59 -10.75
CA PRO A 253 5.34 -14.93 -11.15
C PRO A 253 5.40 -15.40 -12.62
N GLY A 254 6.32 -14.83 -13.38
CA GLY A 254 6.50 -15.12 -14.81
C GLY A 254 5.54 -14.38 -15.75
N PHE A 255 4.54 -13.66 -15.24
CA PHE A 255 3.57 -12.88 -16.02
C PHE A 255 3.60 -11.39 -15.65
N GLY A 256 4.72 -10.89 -15.14
CA GLY A 256 4.88 -9.47 -14.80
C GLY A 256 4.69 -8.54 -16.00
N PRO A 257 4.37 -7.25 -15.78
CA PRO A 257 4.21 -6.28 -16.84
C PRO A 257 5.46 -6.22 -17.71
N ARG A 258 5.28 -6.32 -19.03
CA ARG A 258 6.38 -6.15 -19.98
C ARG A 258 6.53 -4.66 -20.28
N HIS A 259 7.72 -4.11 -20.05
CA HIS A 259 8.03 -2.73 -20.38
C HIS A 259 8.85 -2.68 -21.67
N PRO A 260 8.51 -1.80 -22.62
CA PRO A 260 9.38 -1.54 -23.75
C PRO A 260 10.71 -0.95 -23.21
N SER A 261 11.81 -1.54 -23.62
CA SER A 261 13.14 -1.01 -23.34
C SER A 261 13.35 0.22 -24.23
N ALA A 262 13.14 1.41 -23.68
CA ALA A 262 13.55 2.63 -24.35
C ALA A 262 15.06 2.87 -24.11
N PRO A 263 15.80 3.38 -25.10
CA PRO A 263 17.21 3.69 -24.90
C PRO A 263 17.36 4.78 -23.82
N LEU A 264 18.38 4.62 -22.94
CA LEU A 264 18.77 5.62 -21.95
C LEU A 264 19.18 6.91 -22.65
N VAL A 265 18.55 8.02 -22.34
CA VAL A 265 19.06 9.36 -22.67
C VAL A 265 20.09 9.73 -21.61
N THR A 266 21.37 9.53 -21.93
CA THR A 266 22.48 9.74 -20.98
C THR A 266 23.00 11.19 -20.95
N ASP A 267 22.63 12.02 -21.93
CA ASP A 267 23.21 13.37 -22.14
C ASP A 267 22.27 14.53 -21.84
N GLY A 268 21.23 14.31 -21.02
CA GLY A 268 20.33 15.40 -20.61
C GLY A 268 21.03 16.49 -19.81
N GLU A 269 20.60 17.74 -19.98
CA GLU A 269 21.09 18.88 -19.19
C GLU A 269 20.85 18.63 -17.69
N ARG A 270 21.81 19.03 -16.86
CA ARG A 270 21.64 18.93 -15.41
C ARG A 270 20.57 19.92 -14.95
N LEU A 271 19.59 19.42 -14.20
CA LEU A 271 18.48 20.19 -13.63
C LEU A 271 18.81 20.63 -12.20
N LEU A 272 19.34 19.68 -11.39
CA LEU A 272 19.59 19.89 -9.97
C LEU A 272 20.79 19.06 -9.52
N HIS A 273 21.53 19.58 -8.54
CA HIS A 273 22.59 18.83 -7.87
C HIS A 273 22.62 19.14 -6.37
N ALA A 274 23.15 18.23 -5.61
CA ALA A 274 23.42 18.38 -4.19
C ALA A 274 24.91 18.17 -3.94
N ASP A 275 25.49 19.07 -3.14
CA ASP A 275 26.91 19.08 -2.79
C ASP A 275 27.05 19.04 -1.26
N ASP A 276 27.84 18.09 -0.72
CA ASP A 276 28.08 17.88 0.71
C ASP A 276 26.78 17.88 1.55
N LEU A 277 25.69 17.38 0.96
CA LEU A 277 24.36 17.51 1.54
C LEU A 277 24.21 16.60 2.75
N SER A 278 23.81 17.20 3.88
CA SER A 278 23.32 16.45 5.07
C SER A 278 21.85 16.73 5.28
N ILE A 279 21.09 15.70 5.65
CA ILE A 279 19.65 15.75 5.87
C ILE A 279 19.29 15.34 7.29
N ALA A 280 18.26 15.98 7.88
CA ALA A 280 17.78 15.68 9.24
C ALA A 280 16.26 15.58 9.27
N ARG A 281 15.74 14.75 10.17
CA ARG A 281 14.28 14.57 10.41
C ARG A 281 13.63 15.80 11.05
N VAL A 282 14.39 16.60 11.77
CA VAL A 282 13.90 17.75 12.53
C VAL A 282 14.56 19.01 11.99
N ARG A 283 13.77 20.07 11.82
CA ARG A 283 14.28 21.38 11.46
C ARG A 283 15.11 21.97 12.62
N ARG A 284 16.24 22.58 12.31
CA ARG A 284 16.97 23.40 13.27
C ARG A 284 16.12 24.64 13.61
N GLY A 285 15.66 24.76 14.85
CA GLY A 285 14.76 25.83 15.29
C GLY A 285 14.96 26.22 16.75
N ARG A 286 14.25 27.28 17.19
CA ARG A 286 14.29 27.73 18.59
C ARG A 286 13.87 26.58 19.50
N GLY A 287 14.72 26.23 20.49
CA GLY A 287 14.47 25.19 21.47
C GLY A 287 15.03 23.80 21.13
N VAL A 288 15.62 23.61 19.95
CA VAL A 288 16.35 22.38 19.61
C VAL A 288 17.83 22.59 19.93
N SER A 289 18.38 21.80 20.88
CA SER A 289 19.81 21.86 21.18
C SER A 289 20.65 21.31 20.01
N ASP A 290 21.90 21.76 19.88
CA ASP A 290 22.80 21.26 18.84
C ASP A 290 22.99 19.73 18.91
N ALA A 291 23.05 19.16 20.12
CA ALA A 291 23.13 17.73 20.34
C ALA A 291 21.85 17.00 19.87
N ALA A 292 20.66 17.55 20.17
CA ALA A 292 19.39 17.00 19.72
C ALA A 292 19.24 17.11 18.20
N PHE A 293 19.72 18.19 17.59
CA PHE A 293 19.72 18.34 16.13
C PHE A 293 20.68 17.36 15.48
N ALA A 294 21.91 17.23 15.99
CA ALA A 294 22.90 16.29 15.47
C ALA A 294 22.40 14.83 15.54
N ALA A 295 21.70 14.47 16.62
CA ALA A 295 21.09 13.14 16.76
C ALA A 295 19.95 12.86 15.75
N ASN A 296 19.43 13.88 15.08
CA ASN A 296 18.39 13.76 14.07
C ASN A 296 18.93 13.82 12.63
N ILE A 297 20.24 14.00 12.41
CA ILE A 297 20.87 13.83 11.10
C ILE A 297 20.79 12.35 10.73
N VAL A 298 20.17 12.07 9.58
CA VAL A 298 19.93 10.70 9.11
C VAL A 298 20.89 10.28 8.01
N ALA A 299 21.47 11.24 7.27
CA ALA A 299 22.52 10.98 6.31
C ALA A 299 23.33 12.25 6.05
N SER A 300 24.61 12.08 5.69
CA SER A 300 25.58 13.14 5.37
C SER A 300 26.39 12.77 4.13
N ASP A 301 27.18 13.73 3.66
CA ASP A 301 28.09 13.57 2.51
C ASP A 301 27.36 13.08 1.25
N ILE A 302 26.15 13.58 1.03
CA ILE A 302 25.33 13.22 -0.13
C ILE A 302 25.75 14.07 -1.32
N GLU A 303 26.23 13.41 -2.36
CA GLU A 303 26.46 14.01 -3.67
C GLU A 303 25.57 13.31 -4.70
N LEU A 304 24.75 14.06 -5.40
CA LEU A 304 23.88 13.54 -6.45
C LEU A 304 23.56 14.58 -7.51
N ARG A 305 23.11 14.09 -8.66
CA ARG A 305 22.74 14.94 -9.81
C ARG A 305 21.46 14.40 -10.42
N VAL A 306 20.56 15.32 -10.77
CA VAL A 306 19.34 15.01 -11.51
C VAL A 306 19.43 15.66 -12.88
N ARG A 307 19.18 14.89 -13.95
CA ARG A 307 19.26 15.37 -15.33
C ARG A 307 17.89 15.33 -16.01
N ALA A 308 17.69 16.18 -16.99
CA ALA A 308 16.55 16.12 -17.88
C ALA A 308 16.54 14.76 -18.62
N GLY A 309 15.37 14.16 -18.76
CA GLY A 309 15.25 12.87 -19.44
C GLY A 309 15.88 11.68 -18.70
N SER A 310 16.15 11.80 -17.40
CA SER A 310 16.71 10.72 -16.60
C SER A 310 15.87 10.42 -15.37
N VAL A 311 16.03 9.21 -14.83
CA VAL A 311 15.43 8.78 -13.57
C VAL A 311 16.52 8.46 -12.56
N LEU A 312 16.45 9.08 -11.38
CA LEU A 312 17.27 8.78 -10.22
C LEU A 312 16.42 8.03 -9.19
N ALA A 313 16.74 6.77 -8.93
CA ALA A 313 16.08 5.97 -7.90
C ALA A 313 16.85 6.06 -6.58
N VAL A 314 16.22 6.65 -5.57
CA VAL A 314 16.73 6.69 -4.19
C VAL A 314 16.24 5.45 -3.47
N THR A 315 17.16 4.53 -3.16
CA THR A 315 16.90 3.26 -2.50
C THR A 315 17.61 3.17 -1.15
N GLY A 316 17.30 2.16 -0.34
CA GLY A 316 17.94 1.94 0.97
C GLY A 316 16.94 1.46 2.02
N PRO A 317 17.40 1.09 3.23
CA PRO A 317 16.55 0.56 4.29
C PRO A 317 15.53 1.57 4.79
N ASN A 318 14.47 1.07 5.45
CA ASN A 318 13.50 1.93 6.11
C ASN A 318 14.17 2.77 7.21
N GLY A 319 13.76 4.04 7.30
CA GLY A 319 14.35 4.97 8.24
C GLY A 319 15.69 5.60 7.83
N ALA A 320 16.28 5.23 6.68
CA ALA A 320 17.54 5.81 6.18
C ALA A 320 17.42 7.29 5.77
N GLY A 321 16.19 7.84 5.68
CA GLY A 321 15.98 9.24 5.31
C GLY A 321 15.63 9.47 3.84
N LYS A 322 15.21 8.44 3.10
CA LYS A 322 14.86 8.54 1.66
C LYS A 322 13.83 9.63 1.38
N SER A 323 12.69 9.60 2.09
CA SER A 323 11.64 10.64 1.98
C SER A 323 12.15 12.02 2.37
N THR A 324 12.98 12.09 3.42
CA THR A 324 13.63 13.35 3.84
C THR A 324 14.51 13.91 2.71
N LEU A 325 15.31 13.06 2.06
CA LEU A 325 16.11 13.45 0.91
C LEU A 325 15.22 13.95 -0.23
N GLY A 326 14.18 13.22 -0.60
CA GLY A 326 13.21 13.64 -1.62
C GLY A 326 12.63 15.03 -1.36
N LEU A 327 12.14 15.27 -0.13
CA LEU A 327 11.59 16.57 0.26
C LEU A 327 12.63 17.68 0.28
N THR A 328 13.89 17.37 0.63
CA THR A 328 15.00 18.36 0.58
C THR A 328 15.33 18.73 -0.86
N LEU A 329 15.40 17.74 -1.77
CA LEU A 329 15.60 17.99 -3.21
C LEU A 329 14.46 18.79 -3.84
N ALA A 330 13.23 18.57 -3.36
CA ALA A 330 12.05 19.31 -3.79
C ALA A 330 11.99 20.76 -3.26
N GLY A 331 12.94 21.17 -2.39
CA GLY A 331 12.93 22.50 -1.77
C GLY A 331 11.82 22.69 -0.72
N LEU A 332 11.30 21.62 -0.14
CA LEU A 332 10.21 21.65 0.86
C LEU A 332 10.73 21.67 2.30
N ILE A 333 11.90 21.07 2.54
CA ILE A 333 12.58 21.11 3.84
C ILE A 333 14.02 21.53 3.67
N PRO A 334 14.58 22.32 4.64
CA PRO A 334 15.95 22.78 4.53
C PRO A 334 16.96 21.64 4.75
N PRO A 335 18.12 21.67 4.10
CA PRO A 335 19.23 20.78 4.44
C PRO A 335 19.72 21.02 5.87
N ALA A 336 20.32 19.99 6.48
CA ALA A 336 21.00 20.13 7.76
C ALA A 336 22.38 20.78 7.60
N ALA A 337 23.10 20.44 6.52
CA ALA A 337 24.34 21.04 6.06
C ALA A 337 24.46 20.84 4.53
N GLY A 338 25.42 21.51 3.90
CA GLY A 338 25.58 21.51 2.45
C GLY A 338 24.48 22.27 1.74
N ALA A 339 24.26 22.01 0.46
CA ALA A 339 23.28 22.72 -0.34
C ALA A 339 22.67 21.88 -1.45
N VAL A 340 21.46 22.27 -1.87
CA VAL A 340 20.81 21.81 -3.10
C VAL A 340 20.78 22.97 -4.08
N HIS A 341 21.30 22.77 -5.27
CA HIS A 341 21.40 23.78 -6.31
C HIS A 341 20.59 23.39 -7.54
N ALA A 342 19.67 24.27 -7.92
CA ALA A 342 19.00 24.20 -9.20
C ALA A 342 19.86 24.86 -10.28
N ASP A 343 20.08 24.18 -11.38
CA ASP A 343 20.74 24.70 -12.55
C ASP A 343 19.83 25.71 -13.30
N PRO A 344 20.38 26.61 -14.12
CA PRO A 344 19.61 27.63 -14.81
C PRO A 344 18.45 27.11 -15.66
N VAL A 345 18.55 25.88 -16.18
CA VAL A 345 17.53 25.20 -16.97
C VAL A 345 16.28 24.93 -16.11
N LEU A 346 16.46 24.47 -14.86
CA LEU A 346 15.36 24.27 -13.92
C LEU A 346 14.89 25.60 -13.33
N GLY A 347 15.83 26.46 -12.93
CA GLY A 347 15.53 27.73 -12.26
C GLY A 347 14.79 28.75 -13.14
N GLN A 348 15.06 28.78 -14.46
CA GLN A 348 14.42 29.70 -15.40
C GLN A 348 14.43 31.16 -14.91
N GLY A 349 15.60 31.65 -14.54
CA GLY A 349 15.80 33.01 -14.07
C GLY A 349 15.58 33.23 -12.57
N LEU A 350 15.20 32.20 -11.81
CA LEU A 350 15.23 32.25 -10.35
C LEU A 350 16.62 31.93 -9.80
N GLY A 351 16.83 32.21 -8.50
CA GLY A 351 18.05 31.83 -7.81
C GLY A 351 18.25 30.30 -7.72
N ALA A 352 19.48 29.88 -7.50
CA ALA A 352 19.85 28.46 -7.49
C ALA A 352 19.32 27.66 -6.31
N ASP A 353 18.78 28.28 -5.28
CA ASP A 353 18.29 27.62 -4.07
C ASP A 353 16.76 27.39 -4.16
N PRO A 354 16.28 26.13 -4.40
CA PRO A 354 14.84 25.83 -4.48
C PRO A 354 14.05 26.16 -3.20
N MET A 355 14.71 26.12 -2.03
CA MET A 355 14.10 26.47 -0.74
C MET A 355 13.63 27.93 -0.67
N ARG A 356 14.18 28.81 -1.51
CA ARG A 356 13.83 30.24 -1.57
C ARG A 356 12.76 30.55 -2.59
N TRP A 357 12.36 29.58 -3.40
CA TRP A 357 11.31 29.78 -4.39
C TRP A 357 9.94 29.83 -3.73
N LYS A 358 9.07 30.67 -4.25
CA LYS A 358 7.67 30.70 -3.81
C LYS A 358 6.95 29.44 -4.26
N SER A 359 5.93 29.03 -3.54
CA SER A 359 5.13 27.83 -3.89
C SER A 359 4.65 27.83 -5.34
N ARG A 360 4.21 29.00 -5.86
CA ARG A 360 3.80 29.15 -7.26
C ARG A 360 4.95 28.94 -8.26
N GLU A 361 6.16 29.28 -7.87
CA GLU A 361 7.37 29.11 -8.69
C GLU A 361 7.82 27.64 -8.71
N LEU A 362 7.60 26.92 -7.63
CA LEU A 362 7.86 25.46 -7.54
C LEU A 362 6.93 24.67 -8.46
N LEU A 363 5.64 25.03 -8.58
CA LEU A 363 4.61 24.24 -9.29
C LEU A 363 5.01 23.83 -10.71
N THR A 364 5.71 24.70 -11.46
CA THR A 364 6.13 24.40 -12.84
C THR A 364 7.55 23.85 -12.94
N ARG A 365 8.26 23.77 -11.83
CA ARG A 365 9.65 23.35 -11.77
C ARG A 365 9.82 21.99 -11.15
N ILE A 366 9.25 21.81 -9.94
CA ILE A 366 9.40 20.57 -9.17
C ILE A 366 8.03 20.13 -8.67
N GLY A 367 7.47 19.12 -9.32
CA GLY A 367 6.27 18.43 -8.84
C GLY A 367 6.65 17.41 -7.77
N THR A 368 5.86 17.33 -6.71
CA THR A 368 6.16 16.43 -5.59
C THR A 368 4.95 15.55 -5.26
N VAL A 369 5.19 14.26 -5.06
CA VAL A 369 4.20 13.30 -4.57
C VAL A 369 4.69 12.71 -3.27
N PHE A 370 3.91 12.82 -2.20
CA PHE A 370 4.25 12.33 -0.87
C PHE A 370 3.94 10.86 -0.71
N GLN A 371 4.64 10.21 0.23
CA GLN A 371 4.41 8.81 0.57
C GLN A 371 2.98 8.56 1.04
N ASP A 372 2.40 9.44 1.86
CA ASP A 372 1.00 9.39 2.25
C ASP A 372 0.18 10.38 1.37
N PRO A 373 -0.71 9.85 0.50
CA PRO A 373 -1.52 10.68 -0.38
C PRO A 373 -2.44 11.65 0.37
N GLU A 374 -2.93 11.29 1.55
CA GLU A 374 -3.90 12.10 2.29
C GLU A 374 -3.31 13.43 2.75
N HIS A 375 -1.98 13.49 2.95
CA HIS A 375 -1.29 14.74 3.29
C HIS A 375 -1.27 15.77 2.16
N GLN A 376 -1.64 15.38 0.93
CA GLN A 376 -1.69 16.29 -0.22
C GLN A 376 -3.11 16.71 -0.62
N LEU A 377 -4.14 15.98 -0.14
CA LEU A 377 -5.52 16.20 -0.56
C LEU A 377 -6.13 17.45 0.10
N LEU A 378 -6.60 18.39 -0.70
CA LEU A 378 -7.12 19.68 -0.25
C LEU A 378 -8.55 19.94 -0.74
N ALA A 379 -8.95 19.36 -1.88
CA ALA A 379 -10.26 19.61 -2.49
C ALA A 379 -11.34 18.62 -2.02
N SER A 380 -12.59 19.00 -2.23
CA SER A 380 -13.76 18.14 -1.96
C SER A 380 -14.09 17.18 -3.10
N THR A 381 -13.43 17.31 -4.27
CA THR A 381 -13.63 16.44 -5.43
C THR A 381 -12.30 16.11 -6.11
N VAL A 382 -12.22 14.94 -6.73
CA VAL A 382 -11.06 14.48 -7.52
C VAL A 382 -10.69 15.51 -8.59
N ARG A 383 -11.66 16.00 -9.36
CA ARG A 383 -11.40 17.04 -10.38
C ARG A 383 -10.87 18.33 -9.76
N GLY A 384 -11.49 18.77 -8.66
CA GLY A 384 -11.05 19.96 -7.92
C GLY A 384 -9.61 19.86 -7.45
N GLU A 385 -9.13 18.67 -7.08
CA GLU A 385 -7.75 18.43 -6.67
C GLU A 385 -6.77 18.70 -7.83
N LEU A 386 -7.08 18.24 -9.05
CA LEU A 386 -6.25 18.50 -10.24
C LEU A 386 -6.27 19.97 -10.65
N GLU A 387 -7.33 20.72 -10.33
CA GLU A 387 -7.48 22.13 -10.69
C GLU A 387 -6.68 23.08 -9.79
N ILE A 388 -6.31 22.67 -8.57
CA ILE A 388 -5.62 23.54 -7.59
C ILE A 388 -4.34 24.16 -8.18
N GLY A 389 -3.45 23.34 -8.68
CA GLY A 389 -2.18 23.77 -9.25
C GLY A 389 -2.35 24.69 -10.48
N PRO A 390 -3.08 24.27 -11.53
CA PRO A 390 -3.38 25.07 -12.70
C PRO A 390 -4.05 26.42 -12.37
N ARG A 391 -5.00 26.45 -11.43
CA ARG A 391 -5.63 27.69 -10.96
C ARG A 391 -4.63 28.61 -10.26
N ALA A 392 -3.75 28.06 -9.41
CA ALA A 392 -2.70 28.84 -8.76
C ALA A 392 -1.72 29.45 -9.78
N LEU A 393 -1.51 28.81 -10.93
CA LEU A 393 -0.74 29.36 -12.05
C LEU A 393 -1.49 30.42 -12.85
N GLY A 394 -2.81 30.55 -12.66
CA GLY A 394 -3.66 31.50 -13.38
C GLY A 394 -4.00 31.03 -14.80
N LEU A 395 -4.04 29.72 -15.04
CA LEU A 395 -4.44 29.18 -16.34
C LEU A 395 -5.94 29.40 -16.56
N ASP A 396 -6.33 29.67 -17.81
CA ASP A 396 -7.73 29.72 -18.21
C ASP A 396 -8.36 28.32 -18.22
N GLU A 397 -9.71 28.29 -18.24
CA GLU A 397 -10.45 27.05 -18.13
C GLU A 397 -10.19 26.06 -19.30
N ALA A 398 -10.01 26.58 -20.49
CA ALA A 398 -9.71 25.74 -21.67
C ALA A 398 -8.37 25.05 -21.54
N THR A 399 -7.35 25.80 -21.14
CA THR A 399 -5.98 25.28 -20.89
C THR A 399 -5.97 24.29 -19.71
N MET A 400 -6.71 24.57 -18.63
CA MET A 400 -6.86 23.64 -17.51
C MET A 400 -7.48 22.33 -17.94
N ASN A 401 -8.61 22.37 -18.66
CA ASN A 401 -9.30 21.18 -19.14
C ASN A 401 -8.41 20.36 -20.09
N ALA A 402 -7.70 21.02 -21.00
CA ALA A 402 -6.77 20.34 -21.91
C ALA A 402 -5.66 19.55 -21.18
N ARG A 403 -5.27 19.97 -19.97
CA ARG A 403 -4.29 19.26 -19.12
C ARG A 403 -4.92 18.20 -18.26
N ILE A 404 -6.10 18.45 -17.71
CA ILE A 404 -6.73 17.62 -16.68
C ILE A 404 -7.44 16.41 -17.30
N GLU A 405 -8.19 16.59 -18.40
CA GLU A 405 -8.96 15.49 -19.01
C GLU A 405 -8.09 14.28 -19.39
N PRO A 406 -6.94 14.46 -20.09
CA PRO A 406 -6.07 13.33 -20.41
C PRO A 406 -5.51 12.61 -19.16
N LEU A 407 -5.24 13.35 -18.07
CA LEU A 407 -4.75 12.78 -16.81
C LEU A 407 -5.83 11.96 -16.10
N LEU A 408 -7.08 12.48 -16.07
CA LEU A 408 -8.21 11.75 -15.51
C LEU A 408 -8.44 10.43 -16.24
N GLU A 409 -8.46 10.46 -17.57
CA GLU A 409 -8.66 9.27 -18.39
C GLU A 409 -7.51 8.27 -18.22
N ARG A 410 -6.29 8.73 -18.38
CA ARG A 410 -5.09 7.89 -18.34
C ARG A 410 -4.86 7.22 -17.00
N LEU A 411 -5.17 7.94 -15.91
CA LEU A 411 -5.05 7.41 -14.54
C LEU A 411 -6.36 6.81 -14.01
N ARG A 412 -7.37 6.63 -14.88
CA ARG A 412 -8.68 6.02 -14.58
C ARG A 412 -9.41 6.69 -13.42
N LEU A 413 -9.36 7.99 -13.40
CA LEU A 413 -10.05 8.84 -12.42
C LEU A 413 -11.28 9.53 -13.01
N ASP A 414 -11.55 9.37 -14.32
CA ASP A 414 -12.65 9.99 -15.06
C ASP A 414 -14.01 9.75 -14.42
N ARG A 415 -14.32 8.48 -14.07
CA ARG A 415 -15.58 8.10 -13.40
C ARG A 415 -15.67 8.59 -11.96
N LEU A 416 -14.55 8.91 -11.35
CA LEU A 416 -14.41 9.37 -9.98
C LEU A 416 -14.26 10.89 -9.89
N ALA A 417 -14.31 11.63 -11.02
CA ALA A 417 -14.04 13.06 -11.08
C ALA A 417 -14.86 13.90 -10.09
N ARG A 418 -16.08 13.47 -9.75
CA ARG A 418 -16.98 14.12 -8.78
C ARG A 418 -16.93 13.52 -7.38
N ALA A 419 -16.20 12.42 -7.18
CA ALA A 419 -16.09 11.76 -5.87
C ALA A 419 -15.26 12.58 -4.90
N ASN A 420 -15.51 12.41 -3.61
CA ASN A 420 -14.67 12.97 -2.57
C ASN A 420 -13.35 12.19 -2.51
N PRO A 421 -12.17 12.85 -2.60
CA PRO A 421 -10.87 12.20 -2.57
C PRO A 421 -10.64 11.26 -1.37
N TYR A 422 -11.21 11.60 -0.22
CA TYR A 422 -11.07 10.79 0.99
C TYR A 422 -11.84 9.47 0.94
N THR A 423 -12.83 9.33 0.04
CA THR A 423 -13.58 8.08 -0.15
C THR A 423 -12.94 7.12 -1.15
N LEU A 424 -11.83 7.52 -1.75
CA LEU A 424 -11.09 6.71 -2.72
C LEU A 424 -10.30 5.60 -2.01
N SER A 425 -10.06 4.51 -2.72
CA SER A 425 -9.08 3.49 -2.29
C SER A 425 -7.66 4.07 -2.24
N GLY A 426 -6.75 3.43 -1.50
CA GLY A 426 -5.36 3.88 -1.39
C GLY A 426 -4.67 4.02 -2.75
N GLY A 427 -4.91 3.08 -3.67
CA GLY A 427 -4.39 3.14 -5.03
C GLY A 427 -4.97 4.30 -5.85
N GLU A 428 -6.27 4.58 -5.73
CA GLU A 428 -6.92 5.73 -6.39
C GLU A 428 -6.42 7.06 -5.84
N LYS A 429 -6.24 7.18 -4.52
CA LYS A 429 -5.64 8.36 -3.89
C LYS A 429 -4.23 8.63 -4.43
N ARG A 430 -3.42 7.59 -4.57
CA ARG A 430 -2.05 7.71 -5.09
C ARG A 430 -2.04 8.15 -6.55
N ARG A 431 -2.89 7.59 -7.41
CA ARG A 431 -3.05 8.06 -8.79
C ARG A 431 -3.48 9.52 -8.84
N LEU A 432 -4.38 9.93 -7.94
CA LEU A 432 -4.84 11.31 -7.83
C LEU A 432 -3.70 12.28 -7.50
N THR A 433 -2.85 11.96 -6.51
CA THR A 433 -1.72 12.83 -6.15
C THR A 433 -0.69 12.94 -7.27
N VAL A 434 -0.44 11.85 -8.02
CA VAL A 434 0.40 11.90 -9.23
C VAL A 434 -0.25 12.79 -10.30
N ALA A 435 -1.55 12.61 -10.58
CA ALA A 435 -2.27 13.44 -11.54
C ALA A 435 -2.23 14.93 -11.17
N ALA A 436 -2.44 15.26 -9.90
CA ALA A 436 -2.39 16.64 -9.41
C ALA A 436 -1.00 17.28 -9.59
N ALA A 437 0.08 16.53 -9.32
CA ALA A 437 1.44 16.99 -9.55
C ALA A 437 1.72 17.24 -11.05
N LEU A 438 1.23 16.36 -11.93
CA LEU A 438 1.41 16.46 -13.38
C LEU A 438 0.56 17.56 -14.04
N ALA A 439 -0.57 17.95 -13.45
CA ALA A 439 -1.45 18.98 -13.98
C ALA A 439 -0.75 20.35 -14.15
N THR A 440 0.35 20.60 -13.42
CA THR A 440 1.16 21.81 -13.53
C THR A 440 2.28 21.68 -14.56
N ALA A 441 2.49 20.52 -15.16
CA ALA A 441 3.56 20.20 -16.12
C ALA A 441 4.96 20.61 -15.62
N PRO A 442 5.43 20.04 -14.49
CA PRO A 442 6.72 20.40 -13.91
C PRO A 442 7.88 19.82 -14.75
N ARG A 443 9.05 20.47 -14.70
CA ARG A 443 10.28 20.00 -15.37
C ARG A 443 10.97 18.87 -14.65
N MET A 444 10.73 18.75 -13.36
CA MET A 444 11.27 17.70 -12.50
C MET A 444 10.17 17.15 -11.59
N LEU A 445 10.20 15.86 -11.35
CA LEU A 445 9.32 15.17 -10.42
C LEU A 445 10.11 14.54 -9.27
N VAL A 446 9.60 14.66 -8.06
CA VAL A 446 10.07 13.92 -6.89
C VAL A 446 8.90 13.10 -6.38
N LEU A 447 9.01 11.77 -6.50
CA LEU A 447 7.93 10.83 -6.21
C LEU A 447 8.36 9.92 -5.06
N ASP A 448 7.61 9.92 -3.98
CA ASP A 448 7.88 9.05 -2.83
C ASP A 448 6.93 7.85 -2.85
N GLU A 449 7.49 6.66 -3.13
CA GLU A 449 6.80 5.37 -3.25
C GLU A 449 5.57 5.42 -4.18
N PRO A 450 5.71 5.91 -5.44
CA PRO A 450 4.54 6.18 -6.30
C PRO A 450 3.78 4.92 -6.71
N THR A 451 4.41 3.76 -6.73
CA THR A 451 3.82 2.47 -7.14
C THR A 451 3.39 1.59 -5.98
N PHE A 452 3.60 2.05 -4.76
CA PHE A 452 3.33 1.28 -3.56
C PHE A 452 1.84 0.93 -3.40
N GLY A 453 1.53 -0.34 -3.10
CA GLY A 453 0.15 -0.81 -2.94
C GLY A 453 -0.68 -0.84 -4.24
N GLN A 454 -0.04 -0.77 -5.41
CA GLN A 454 -0.74 -0.84 -6.70
C GLN A 454 -0.87 -2.29 -7.21
N ASP A 455 -2.00 -2.59 -7.83
CA ASP A 455 -2.13 -3.80 -8.65
C ASP A 455 -1.21 -3.72 -9.88
N SER A 456 -0.89 -4.88 -10.49
CA SER A 456 0.11 -4.95 -11.57
C SER A 456 -0.26 -4.12 -12.80
N ARG A 457 -1.53 -3.97 -13.10
CA ARG A 457 -2.01 -3.17 -14.24
C ARG A 457 -1.87 -1.67 -13.98
N THR A 458 -2.29 -1.21 -12.80
CA THR A 458 -2.14 0.19 -12.39
C THR A 458 -0.67 0.58 -12.27
N TRP A 459 0.14 -0.31 -11.72
CA TRP A 459 1.59 -0.16 -11.67
C TRP A 459 2.18 0.03 -13.08
N ALA A 460 1.81 -0.85 -14.04
CA ALA A 460 2.30 -0.78 -15.41
C ALA A 460 1.92 0.55 -16.10
N GLU A 461 0.71 1.02 -15.92
CA GLU A 461 0.21 2.28 -16.49
C GLU A 461 0.96 3.49 -15.90
N LEU A 462 1.20 3.48 -14.59
CA LEU A 462 1.96 4.54 -13.95
C LEU A 462 3.43 4.55 -14.40
N VAL A 463 4.06 3.39 -14.46
CA VAL A 463 5.46 3.28 -14.91
C VAL A 463 5.60 3.68 -16.38
N ALA A 464 4.63 3.30 -17.25
CA ALA A 464 4.61 3.74 -18.65
C ALA A 464 4.48 5.27 -18.75
N LEU A 465 3.61 5.89 -17.94
CA LEU A 465 3.47 7.34 -17.88
C LEU A 465 4.78 8.02 -17.46
N LEU A 466 5.45 7.50 -16.42
CA LEU A 466 6.74 8.04 -15.97
C LEU A 466 7.83 7.86 -17.04
N ALA A 467 7.84 6.75 -17.76
CA ALA A 467 8.77 6.51 -18.86
C ALA A 467 8.57 7.51 -20.00
N GLU A 468 7.33 7.79 -20.39
CA GLU A 468 7.04 8.81 -21.43
C GLU A 468 7.46 10.21 -20.99
N LEU A 469 7.14 10.62 -19.74
CA LEU A 469 7.56 11.92 -19.21
C LEU A 469 9.10 12.05 -19.19
N ARG A 470 9.81 10.98 -18.83
CA ARG A 470 11.26 10.92 -18.94
C ARG A 470 11.71 11.14 -20.39
N ASP A 471 11.11 10.42 -21.32
CA ASP A 471 11.48 10.49 -22.74
C ASP A 471 11.15 11.87 -23.37
N GLU A 472 10.18 12.58 -22.80
CA GLU A 472 9.85 13.99 -23.11
C GLU A 472 10.81 15.00 -22.45
N GLY A 473 11.77 14.53 -21.63
CA GLY A 473 12.80 15.38 -21.02
C GLY A 473 12.54 15.74 -19.56
N THR A 474 11.51 15.22 -18.90
CA THR A 474 11.29 15.42 -17.46
C THR A 474 12.38 14.69 -16.67
N GLY A 475 13.04 15.38 -15.71
CA GLY A 475 13.91 14.75 -14.74
C GLY A 475 13.07 14.11 -13.61
N ILE A 476 13.35 12.87 -13.25
CA ILE A 476 12.55 12.17 -12.25
C ILE A 476 13.44 11.67 -11.12
N VAL A 477 13.06 11.98 -9.89
CA VAL A 477 13.59 11.35 -8.68
C VAL A 477 12.49 10.44 -8.12
N VAL A 478 12.74 9.15 -8.03
CA VAL A 478 11.82 8.19 -7.42
C VAL A 478 12.45 7.61 -6.15
N VAL A 479 11.84 7.85 -5.02
CA VAL A 479 12.15 7.14 -3.78
C VAL A 479 11.36 5.83 -3.81
N THR A 480 12.04 4.70 -3.79
CA THR A 480 11.36 3.40 -3.86
C THR A 480 12.22 2.25 -3.34
N HIS A 481 11.55 1.20 -2.92
CA HIS A 481 12.13 -0.11 -2.65
C HIS A 481 11.75 -1.14 -3.73
N ASP A 482 11.02 -0.73 -4.75
CA ASP A 482 10.56 -1.58 -5.85
C ASP A 482 11.63 -1.68 -6.95
N ASP A 483 12.34 -2.80 -6.96
CA ASP A 483 13.37 -3.08 -7.98
C ASP A 483 12.80 -3.19 -9.40
N ASP A 484 11.51 -3.52 -9.56
CA ASP A 484 10.86 -3.58 -10.86
C ASP A 484 10.69 -2.17 -11.45
N VAL A 485 10.37 -1.17 -10.63
CA VAL A 485 10.34 0.25 -11.03
C VAL A 485 11.72 0.70 -11.49
N VAL A 486 12.76 0.37 -10.71
CA VAL A 486 14.15 0.75 -11.03
C VAL A 486 14.56 0.18 -12.39
N ARG A 487 14.26 -1.11 -12.62
CA ARG A 487 14.54 -1.77 -13.90
C ARG A 487 13.72 -1.22 -15.06
N ALA A 488 12.41 -1.06 -14.85
CA ALA A 488 11.47 -0.63 -15.90
C ALA A 488 11.74 0.82 -16.37
N LEU A 489 12.15 1.68 -15.46
CA LEU A 489 12.50 3.08 -15.78
C LEU A 489 13.96 3.27 -16.16
N HIS A 490 14.79 2.20 -16.17
CA HIS A 490 16.24 2.29 -16.35
C HIS A 490 16.89 3.34 -15.43
N ALA A 491 16.44 3.38 -14.18
CA ALA A 491 16.86 4.39 -13.23
C ALA A 491 18.31 4.21 -12.78
N GLU A 492 19.04 5.32 -12.68
CA GLU A 492 20.29 5.36 -11.95
C GLU A 492 20.01 5.16 -10.46
N ARG A 493 20.73 4.25 -9.80
CA ARG A 493 20.47 3.91 -8.39
C ARG A 493 21.38 4.69 -7.45
N PHE A 494 20.78 5.45 -6.54
CA PHE A 494 21.44 6.06 -5.38
C PHE A 494 21.01 5.33 -4.11
N VAL A 495 21.97 4.68 -3.42
CA VAL A 495 21.69 3.90 -2.22
C VAL A 495 21.98 4.75 -0.98
N LEU A 496 20.94 5.12 -0.25
CA LEU A 496 21.04 5.89 1.00
C LEU A 496 21.23 4.93 2.20
N GLY A 497 22.25 5.18 3.02
CA GLY A 497 22.55 4.35 4.19
C GLY A 497 23.31 3.04 3.89
N GLY A 498 23.78 2.83 2.68
CA GLY A 498 24.74 1.78 2.35
C GLY A 498 26.14 2.15 2.86
N ALA A 499 26.86 1.18 3.43
CA ALA A 499 28.29 1.34 3.67
C ALA A 499 29.00 1.63 2.33
N ARG A 500 29.80 2.70 2.31
CA ARG A 500 30.72 2.98 1.19
C ARG A 500 31.77 1.90 1.08
#